data_312e7a19dd6f1f3777cb8fa67dba06c0
#
_entry.id   312e7a19dd6f1f3777cb8fa67dba06c0
#
_cell.length_a   1.000
_cell.length_b   1.000
_cell.length_c   1.000
_cell.angle_alpha   90.00
_cell.angle_beta   90.00
_cell.angle_gamma   90.00
#
_symmetry.space_group_name_H-M   'P 1'
#
loop_
_entity.id
_entity.type
_entity.pdbx_description
1 polymer ?
#
loop_
_entity_poly.entity_id
_entity_poly.type
_entity_poly.pdbx_seq_one_letter_code
_entity_poly.pdbx_strand_id
1 'polypeptide(L)'
;MSTTIREALACSRWSRGQDFMGKRLALLAIRLLVSVNLLYAAIFLKFAGVTDSVALFTQMSQAVHGLVSQPVFRLGSGAFETVVAVLLLIPKTARLGAGLAVVWMTAVILSHIFVLGYGWYFVDALMVMLLAVIYLLLTRRQSH
;
A
#
# COMPACT_ATOMS: atom_id res chain seq x y z
N MET A 1 44.14 -17.25 -21.61
CA MET A 1 42.73 -16.95 -21.32
C MET A 1 42.38 -15.67 -22.04
N SER A 2 41.60 -15.73 -23.12
CA SER A 2 41.49 -14.66 -24.10
C SER A 2 40.78 -13.42 -23.54
N THR A 3 41.17 -12.25 -24.00
CA THR A 3 40.61 -10.91 -23.67
C THR A 3 39.09 -10.90 -23.78
N THR A 4 38.54 -11.59 -24.76
CA THR A 4 37.08 -11.72 -25.05
C THR A 4 36.28 -12.34 -23.90
N ILE A 5 36.86 -13.31 -23.17
CA ILE A 5 36.17 -13.96 -22.04
C ILE A 5 36.11 -12.99 -20.84
N ARG A 6 37.14 -12.20 -20.62
CA ARG A 6 37.17 -11.18 -19.55
C ARG A 6 36.16 -10.07 -19.80
N GLU A 7 36.02 -9.61 -21.03
CA GLU A 7 35.07 -8.57 -21.42
C GLU A 7 33.61 -9.07 -21.29
N ALA A 8 33.32 -10.30 -21.72
CA ALA A 8 32.00 -10.91 -21.57
C ALA A 8 31.60 -11.08 -20.09
N LEU A 9 32.54 -11.47 -19.22
CA LEU A 9 32.32 -11.60 -17.78
C LEU A 9 32.13 -10.22 -17.09
N ALA A 10 32.86 -9.20 -17.55
CA ALA A 10 32.69 -7.85 -17.04
C ALA A 10 31.33 -7.26 -17.43
N CYS A 11 30.89 -7.43 -18.68
CA CYS A 11 29.59 -6.99 -19.17
C CYS A 11 28.43 -7.68 -18.43
N SER A 12 28.52 -9.00 -18.22
CA SER A 12 27.50 -9.76 -17.47
C SER A 12 27.43 -9.41 -15.97
N ARG A 13 28.53 -8.97 -15.40
CA ARG A 13 28.60 -8.50 -14.01
C ARG A 13 28.01 -7.10 -13.87
N TRP A 14 28.23 -6.25 -14.85
CA TRP A 14 27.72 -4.88 -14.88
C TRP A 14 26.20 -4.85 -15.08
N SER A 15 25.65 -5.64 -16.00
CA SER A 15 24.20 -5.77 -16.20
C SER A 15 23.49 -6.29 -14.95
N ARG A 16 24.03 -7.31 -14.27
CA ARG A 16 23.47 -7.81 -13.00
C ARG A 16 23.48 -6.75 -11.88
N GLY A 17 24.48 -5.89 -11.84
CA GLY A 17 24.54 -4.79 -10.89
C GLY A 17 23.44 -3.75 -11.11
N GLN A 18 23.17 -3.42 -12.36
CA GLN A 18 22.09 -2.48 -12.73
C GLN A 18 20.69 -3.04 -12.42
N ASP A 19 20.43 -4.32 -12.73
CA ASP A 19 19.16 -4.98 -12.40
C ASP A 19 18.89 -5.03 -10.90
N PHE A 20 19.93 -5.24 -10.10
CA PHE A 20 19.84 -5.26 -8.64
C PHE A 20 19.52 -3.87 -8.05
N MET A 21 20.16 -2.83 -8.58
CA MET A 21 19.91 -1.45 -8.16
C MET A 21 18.52 -0.99 -8.58
N GLY A 22 18.10 -1.29 -9.81
CA GLY A 22 16.76 -0.98 -10.32
C GLY A 22 15.64 -1.60 -9.47
N LYS A 23 15.79 -2.87 -9.09
CA LYS A 23 14.82 -3.55 -8.20
C LYS A 23 14.73 -2.92 -6.81
N ARG A 24 15.85 -2.55 -6.21
CA ARG A 24 15.86 -1.87 -4.89
C ARG A 24 15.17 -0.51 -4.95
N LEU A 25 15.42 0.27 -5.99
CA LEU A 25 14.76 1.56 -6.20
C LEU A 25 13.25 1.39 -6.42
N ALA A 26 12.84 0.41 -7.23
CA ALA A 26 11.42 0.11 -7.45
C ALA A 26 10.71 -0.28 -6.15
N LEU A 27 11.32 -1.16 -5.34
CA LEU A 27 10.76 -1.54 -4.04
C LEU A 27 10.65 -0.37 -3.07
N LEU A 28 11.67 0.51 -3.06
CA LEU A 28 11.63 1.73 -2.24
C LEU A 28 10.54 2.68 -2.72
N ALA A 29 10.44 2.90 -4.03
CA ALA A 29 9.42 3.77 -4.62
C ALA A 29 7.99 3.27 -4.29
N ILE A 30 7.71 1.97 -4.45
CA ILE A 30 6.41 1.39 -4.11
C ILE A 30 6.10 1.61 -2.62
N ARG A 31 7.05 1.33 -1.72
CA ARG A 31 6.86 1.54 -0.28
C ARG A 31 6.53 2.98 0.06
N LEU A 32 7.27 3.93 -0.50
CA LEU A 32 7.05 5.36 -0.29
C LEU A 32 5.69 5.80 -0.83
N LEU A 33 5.33 5.40 -2.06
CA LEU A 33 4.05 5.75 -2.67
C LEU A 33 2.88 5.23 -1.83
N VAL A 34 2.88 3.95 -1.46
CA VAL A 34 1.82 3.36 -0.64
C VAL A 34 1.76 4.02 0.73
N SER A 35 2.90 4.23 1.40
CA SER A 35 2.92 4.84 2.74
C SER A 35 2.44 6.29 2.72
N VAL A 36 2.87 7.08 1.75
CA VAL A 36 2.45 8.49 1.61
C VAL A 36 0.94 8.57 1.33
N ASN A 37 0.42 7.70 0.46
CA ASN A 37 -1.01 7.64 0.16
C ASN A 37 -1.82 7.30 1.43
N LEU A 38 -1.44 6.25 2.17
CA LEU A 38 -2.11 5.86 3.41
C LEU A 38 -2.04 6.96 4.48
N LEU A 39 -0.89 7.61 4.65
CA LEU A 39 -0.75 8.71 5.60
C LEU A 39 -1.58 9.92 5.19
N TYR A 40 -1.62 10.24 3.90
CA TYR A 40 -2.48 11.32 3.39
C TYR A 40 -3.95 11.02 3.69
N ALA A 41 -4.43 9.82 3.38
CA ALA A 41 -5.80 9.42 3.67
C ALA A 41 -6.11 9.44 5.18
N ALA A 42 -5.19 8.97 6.02
CA ALA A 42 -5.37 8.99 7.47
C ALA A 42 -5.43 10.42 8.03
N ILE A 43 -4.45 11.26 7.70
CA ILE A 43 -4.28 12.59 8.29
C ILE A 43 -5.31 13.57 7.73
N PHE A 44 -5.34 13.72 6.40
CA PHE A 44 -6.11 14.80 5.76
C PHE A 44 -7.57 14.43 5.53
N LEU A 45 -7.91 13.16 5.30
CA LEU A 45 -9.30 12.77 5.09
C LEU A 45 -9.97 12.34 6.40
N LYS A 46 -9.31 11.50 7.20
CA LYS A 46 -9.95 10.88 8.36
C LYS A 46 -9.77 11.66 9.65
N PHE A 47 -8.54 12.02 10.02
CA PHE A 47 -8.32 12.80 11.26
C PHE A 47 -8.80 14.23 11.13
N ALA A 48 -8.57 14.90 10.00
CA ALA A 48 -9.08 16.23 9.75
C ALA A 48 -10.62 16.29 9.63
N GLY A 49 -11.26 15.18 9.31
CA GLY A 49 -12.72 15.08 9.30
C GLY A 49 -13.38 15.88 8.19
N VAL A 50 -12.82 15.83 6.98
CA VAL A 50 -13.43 16.48 5.81
C VAL A 50 -14.82 15.94 5.53
N THR A 51 -15.70 16.79 5.00
CA THR A 51 -17.13 16.52 4.81
C THR A 51 -17.40 15.20 4.08
N ASP A 52 -16.66 14.93 3.00
CA ASP A 52 -16.83 13.69 2.21
C ASP A 52 -16.49 12.45 3.03
N SER A 53 -15.41 12.50 3.81
CA SER A 53 -15.03 11.39 4.68
C SER A 53 -16.08 11.15 5.79
N VAL A 54 -16.58 12.22 6.39
CA VAL A 54 -17.66 12.11 7.39
C VAL A 54 -18.90 11.48 6.78
N ALA A 55 -19.30 11.89 5.57
CA ALA A 55 -20.44 11.33 4.86
C ALA A 55 -20.29 9.83 4.56
N LEU A 56 -19.11 9.42 4.02
CA LEU A 56 -18.79 8.01 3.75
C LEU A 56 -18.88 7.13 5.01
N PHE A 57 -18.26 7.57 6.10
CA PHE A 57 -18.28 6.81 7.34
C PHE A 57 -19.63 6.84 8.05
N THR A 58 -20.49 7.84 7.79
CA THR A 58 -21.87 7.85 8.21
C THR A 58 -22.69 6.77 7.49
N GLN A 59 -22.52 6.64 6.17
CA GLN A 59 -23.15 5.56 5.41
C GLN A 59 -22.69 4.18 5.90
N MET A 60 -21.41 3.99 6.18
CA MET A 60 -20.89 2.74 6.75
C MET A 60 -21.50 2.44 8.13
N SER A 61 -21.61 3.44 9.01
CA SER A 61 -22.24 3.29 10.32
C SER A 61 -23.73 2.86 10.18
N GLN A 62 -24.45 3.46 9.25
CA GLN A 62 -25.83 3.10 8.94
C GLN A 62 -25.96 1.69 8.38
N ALA A 63 -25.06 1.26 7.51
CA ALA A 63 -25.05 -0.08 6.93
C ALA A 63 -24.90 -1.19 7.97
N VAL A 64 -24.25 -0.89 9.11
CA VAL A 64 -24.14 -1.81 10.25
C VAL A 64 -25.15 -1.47 11.38
N HIS A 65 -26.26 -0.81 11.04
CA HIS A 65 -27.33 -0.43 11.97
C HIS A 65 -26.85 0.36 13.20
N GLY A 66 -25.79 1.16 13.05
CA GLY A 66 -25.24 1.98 14.13
C GLY A 66 -24.44 1.21 15.20
N LEU A 67 -24.16 -0.08 15.01
CA LEU A 67 -23.33 -0.87 15.93
C LEU A 67 -21.95 -0.26 16.18
N VAL A 68 -21.41 0.41 15.17
CA VAL A 68 -20.17 1.18 15.28
C VAL A 68 -20.45 2.60 14.84
N SER A 69 -20.20 3.57 15.72
CA SER A 69 -20.45 4.98 15.42
C SER A 69 -19.47 5.51 14.33
N GLN A 70 -19.95 6.49 13.56
CA GLN A 70 -19.18 7.12 12.47
C GLN A 70 -17.78 7.58 12.91
N PRO A 71 -17.59 8.31 14.05
CA PRO A 71 -16.27 8.72 14.48
C PRO A 71 -15.33 7.56 14.78
N VAL A 72 -15.85 6.48 15.37
CA VAL A 72 -15.07 5.28 15.69
C VAL A 72 -14.59 4.59 14.42
N PHE A 73 -15.47 4.41 13.43
CA PHE A 73 -15.07 3.87 12.12
C PHE A 73 -14.00 4.73 11.46
N ARG A 74 -14.22 6.04 11.39
CA ARG A 74 -13.34 6.98 10.70
C ARG A 74 -11.98 7.06 11.37
N LEU A 75 -11.94 7.31 12.67
CA LEU A 75 -10.68 7.46 13.41
C LEU A 75 -9.95 6.12 13.53
N GLY A 76 -10.66 5.03 13.76
CA GLY A 76 -10.10 3.68 13.84
C GLY A 76 -9.45 3.25 12.52
N SER A 77 -10.12 3.53 11.37
CA SER A 77 -9.53 3.26 10.06
C SER A 77 -8.29 4.12 9.78
N GLY A 78 -8.31 5.39 10.16
CA GLY A 78 -7.15 6.29 10.04
C GLY A 78 -5.97 5.83 10.91
N ALA A 79 -6.23 5.41 12.14
CA ALA A 79 -5.20 4.85 13.02
C ALA A 79 -4.58 3.58 12.43
N PHE A 80 -5.42 2.67 11.91
CA PHE A 80 -4.93 1.43 11.27
C PHE A 80 -4.06 1.74 10.05
N GLU A 81 -4.49 2.63 9.15
CA GLU A 81 -3.71 3.04 7.99
C GLU A 81 -2.38 3.69 8.37
N THR A 82 -2.36 4.47 9.45
CA THR A 82 -1.12 5.05 9.97
C THR A 82 -0.14 3.95 10.41
N VAL A 83 -0.62 2.95 11.16
CA VAL A 83 0.22 1.81 11.58
C VAL A 83 0.75 1.05 10.37
N VAL A 84 -0.10 0.74 9.39
CA VAL A 84 0.31 0.05 8.16
C VAL A 84 1.37 0.85 7.39
N ALA A 85 1.18 2.16 7.25
CA ALA A 85 2.14 3.04 6.59
C ALA A 85 3.50 3.06 7.30
N VAL A 86 3.52 3.14 8.63
CA VAL A 86 4.75 3.08 9.43
C VAL A 86 5.45 1.74 9.26
N LEU A 87 4.71 0.62 9.30
CA LEU A 87 5.28 -0.71 9.06
C LEU A 87 5.90 -0.85 7.66
N LEU A 88 5.28 -0.23 6.65
CA LEU A 88 5.83 -0.18 5.29
C LEU A 88 7.12 0.64 5.21
N LEU A 89 7.22 1.74 5.94
CA LEU A 89 8.42 2.60 5.96
C LEU A 89 9.62 1.91 6.60
N ILE A 90 9.42 1.02 7.56
CA ILE A 90 10.49 0.28 8.21
C ILE A 90 10.87 -0.94 7.37
N PRO A 91 12.13 -1.05 6.86
CA PRO A 91 12.53 -2.15 5.96
C PRO A 91 12.30 -3.55 6.52
N LYS A 92 12.48 -3.73 7.82
CA LYS A 92 12.32 -5.04 8.50
C LYS A 92 10.87 -5.52 8.57
N THR A 93 9.92 -4.60 8.64
CA THR A 93 8.48 -4.88 8.77
C THR A 93 7.69 -4.61 7.50
N ALA A 94 8.35 -4.12 6.44
CA ALA A 94 7.69 -3.70 5.21
C ALA A 94 6.87 -4.81 4.53
N ARG A 95 7.28 -6.08 4.60
CA ARG A 95 6.49 -7.21 4.09
C ARG A 95 5.22 -7.42 4.88
N LEU A 96 5.29 -7.29 6.22
CA LEU A 96 4.10 -7.35 7.08
C LEU A 96 3.16 -6.19 6.77
N GLY A 97 3.70 -4.95 6.69
CA GLY A 97 2.93 -3.77 6.31
C GLY A 97 2.22 -3.93 4.96
N ALA A 98 2.92 -4.48 3.94
CA ALA A 98 2.32 -4.74 2.63
C ALA A 98 1.21 -5.80 2.70
N GLY A 99 1.38 -6.86 3.48
CA GLY A 99 0.33 -7.87 3.71
C GLY A 99 -0.90 -7.27 4.38
N LEU A 100 -0.71 -6.47 5.41
CA LEU A 100 -1.81 -5.75 6.10
C LEU A 100 -2.49 -4.74 5.16
N ALA A 101 -1.72 -4.05 4.29
CA ALA A 101 -2.29 -3.14 3.30
C ALA A 101 -3.21 -3.88 2.33
N VAL A 102 -2.82 -5.07 1.83
CA VAL A 102 -3.67 -5.89 0.95
C VAL A 102 -4.96 -6.29 1.64
N VAL A 103 -4.88 -6.81 2.87
CA VAL A 103 -6.07 -7.21 3.64
C VAL A 103 -7.00 -6.00 3.87
N TRP A 104 -6.41 -4.87 4.28
CA TRP A 104 -7.17 -3.64 4.53
C TRP A 104 -7.85 -3.09 3.28
N MET A 105 -7.10 -2.98 2.18
CA MET A 105 -7.68 -2.50 0.92
C MET A 105 -8.73 -3.42 0.36
N THR A 106 -8.63 -4.73 0.61
CA THR A 106 -9.72 -5.67 0.27
C THR A 106 -11.01 -5.32 1.03
N ALA A 107 -10.92 -5.03 2.33
CA ALA A 107 -12.08 -4.61 3.12
C ALA A 107 -12.65 -3.27 2.62
N VAL A 108 -11.79 -2.30 2.28
CA VAL A 108 -12.19 -1.00 1.71
C VAL A 108 -12.90 -1.20 0.36
N ILE A 109 -12.35 -2.02 -0.53
CA ILE A 109 -12.96 -2.32 -1.85
C ILE A 109 -14.33 -2.98 -1.68
N LEU A 110 -14.46 -3.96 -0.78
CA LEU A 110 -15.74 -4.59 -0.47
C LEU A 110 -16.75 -3.59 0.08
N SER A 111 -16.32 -2.67 0.95
CA SER A 111 -17.19 -1.60 1.45
C SER A 111 -17.71 -0.70 0.33
N HIS A 112 -16.89 -0.40 -0.66
CA HIS A 112 -17.33 0.35 -1.84
C HIS A 112 -18.32 -0.43 -2.70
N ILE A 113 -18.08 -1.71 -2.93
CA ILE A 113 -18.97 -2.56 -3.74
C ILE A 113 -20.37 -2.69 -3.11
N PHE A 114 -20.45 -2.89 -1.79
CA PHE A 114 -21.68 -3.20 -1.11
C PHE A 114 -22.41 -2.00 -0.51
N VAL A 115 -21.70 -0.90 -0.19
CA VAL A 115 -22.27 0.21 0.60
C VAL A 115 -22.06 1.57 -0.05
N LEU A 116 -20.85 1.89 -0.47
CA LEU A 116 -20.45 3.26 -0.82
C LEU A 116 -20.59 3.58 -2.32
N GLY A 117 -20.62 2.54 -3.17
CA GLY A 117 -20.63 2.71 -4.62
C GLY A 117 -19.22 3.00 -5.21
N TYR A 118 -19.18 3.13 -6.54
CA TYR A 118 -17.93 3.34 -7.26
C TYR A 118 -17.61 4.83 -7.35
N GLY A 119 -16.38 5.19 -7.00
CA GLY A 119 -15.89 6.56 -7.03
C GLY A 119 -14.38 6.64 -6.99
N TRP A 120 -13.84 7.82 -6.80
CA TRP A 120 -12.40 8.05 -6.77
C TRP A 120 -11.70 7.23 -5.67
N TYR A 121 -12.28 7.14 -4.49
CA TYR A 121 -11.72 6.37 -3.37
C TYR A 121 -11.66 4.86 -3.64
N PHE A 122 -12.59 4.33 -4.46
CA PHE A 122 -12.54 2.95 -4.92
C PHE A 122 -11.34 2.70 -5.83
N VAL A 123 -11.07 3.61 -6.78
CA VAL A 123 -9.92 3.52 -7.70
C VAL A 123 -8.62 3.63 -6.93
N ASP A 124 -8.55 4.54 -5.96
CA ASP A 124 -7.39 4.71 -5.09
C ASP A 124 -7.09 3.43 -4.28
N ALA A 125 -8.10 2.81 -3.68
CA ALA A 125 -7.95 1.56 -2.95
C ALA A 125 -7.45 0.41 -3.84
N LEU A 126 -7.94 0.31 -5.09
CA LEU A 126 -7.44 -0.66 -6.07
C LEU A 126 -5.97 -0.42 -6.40
N MET A 127 -5.57 0.82 -6.62
CA MET A 127 -4.18 1.19 -6.92
C MET A 127 -3.25 0.82 -5.76
N VAL A 128 -3.61 1.18 -4.53
CA VAL A 128 -2.83 0.85 -3.32
C VAL A 128 -2.71 -0.66 -3.14
N MET A 129 -3.81 -1.41 -3.31
CA MET A 129 -3.80 -2.86 -3.24
C MET A 129 -2.87 -3.47 -4.28
N LEU A 130 -2.96 -3.03 -5.55
CA LEU A 130 -2.10 -3.52 -6.64
C LEU A 130 -0.62 -3.29 -6.35
N LEU A 131 -0.25 -2.09 -5.90
CA LEU A 131 1.13 -1.77 -5.53
C LEU A 131 1.63 -2.63 -4.37
N ALA A 132 0.80 -2.87 -3.36
CA ALA A 132 1.15 -3.72 -2.22
C ALA A 132 1.35 -5.18 -2.66
N VAL A 133 0.51 -5.72 -3.54
CA VAL A 133 0.66 -7.06 -4.13
C VAL A 133 1.94 -7.15 -4.95
N ILE A 134 2.22 -6.19 -5.83
CA ILE A 134 3.47 -6.15 -6.62
C ILE A 134 4.69 -6.16 -5.69
N TYR A 135 4.67 -5.36 -4.61
CA TYR A 135 5.73 -5.36 -3.61
C TYR A 135 5.96 -6.75 -3.01
N LEU A 136 4.89 -7.43 -2.59
CA LEU A 136 4.97 -8.78 -2.02
C LEU A 136 5.53 -9.80 -3.01
N LEU A 137 5.11 -9.76 -4.28
CA LEU A 137 5.60 -10.65 -5.33
C LEU A 137 7.10 -10.42 -5.63
N LEU A 138 7.52 -9.16 -5.71
CA LEU A 138 8.93 -8.83 -5.95
C LEU A 138 9.84 -9.24 -4.78
N THR A 139 9.35 -9.14 -3.54
CA THR A 139 10.12 -9.51 -2.35
C THR A 139 10.15 -11.01 -2.09
N ARG A 140 9.13 -11.78 -2.52
CA ARG A 140 9.13 -13.25 -2.45
C ARG A 140 10.29 -13.87 -3.25
N ARG A 141 10.59 -13.31 -4.43
CA ARG A 141 11.65 -13.80 -5.32
C ARG A 141 13.07 -13.60 -4.78
N GLN A 142 13.24 -12.88 -3.69
CA GLN A 142 14.55 -12.63 -3.06
C GLN A 142 14.89 -13.59 -1.93
N SER A 143 13.92 -14.43 -1.49
CA SER A 143 14.09 -15.36 -0.37
C SER A 143 14.45 -16.80 -0.84
N HIS A 144 14.66 -17.00 -2.13
CA HIS A 144 15.20 -18.22 -2.76
C HIS A 144 16.49 -17.89 -3.52
#